data_2cec6cf808ca7c26a7e6294c204a38ae
#
_entry.id   2cec6cf808ca7c26a7e6294c204a38ae
#
_cell.length_a   1.000
_cell.length_b   1.000
_cell.length_c   1.000
_cell.angle_alpha   90.00
_cell.angle_beta   90.00
_cell.angle_gamma   90.00
#
_symmetry.space_group_name_H-M   'P 1'
#
loop_
_entity.id
_entity.type
_entity.pdbx_description
1 polymer ?
#
loop_
_entity_poly.entity_id
_entity_poly.type
_entity_poly.pdbx_seq_one_letter_code
_entity_poly.pdbx_strand_id
1 'polypeptide(L)'
;MVRLAARLIGLISLFAVMPVLVTTPKRFHPHYARAMLRCCGIRLRVIDGRGDNPATAPIIVAGHTSWADVLVLAALRPASFVARADLLTWPVLGRLTERKVIPIDRDSLRGLPAVIATITDRVRAGETVVFFPEATTWCGRAYGSLRPALFQAAIDAPVPVQPVGLRYLDADGSTTTTAAFVGSQTLADSLWRVLRSSGITAEVVLAPPQEPGRDRRELAARCERAVRGRTFSPAGWLDVPLTGYDAAKFARSGSPAGG
;
A
#
# COMPACT_ATOMS: atom_id res chain seq x y z
N MET A 1 -15.58 -1.14 -25.43
CA MET A 1 -16.19 0.18 -25.22
C MET A 1 -17.14 0.19 -24.02
N VAL A 2 -18.16 -0.64 -23.93
CA VAL A 2 -19.17 -0.66 -22.85
C VAL A 2 -18.57 -0.81 -21.44
N ARG A 3 -17.61 -1.72 -21.24
CA ARG A 3 -16.94 -1.91 -19.95
C ARG A 3 -16.22 -0.65 -19.43
N LEU A 4 -15.51 0.04 -20.33
CA LEU A 4 -14.78 1.26 -19.97
C LEU A 4 -15.75 2.38 -19.59
N ALA A 5 -16.82 2.57 -20.36
CA ALA A 5 -17.85 3.55 -20.03
C ALA A 5 -18.50 3.28 -18.66
N ALA A 6 -18.88 2.03 -18.40
CA ALA A 6 -19.44 1.64 -17.09
C ALA A 6 -18.46 1.88 -15.92
N ARG A 7 -17.17 1.58 -16.09
CA ARG A 7 -16.13 1.84 -15.08
C ARG A 7 -15.97 3.33 -14.82
N LEU A 8 -15.91 4.16 -15.88
CA LEU A 8 -15.80 5.61 -15.76
C LEU A 8 -17.01 6.22 -15.06
N ILE A 9 -18.23 5.86 -15.47
CA ILE A 9 -19.45 6.32 -14.83
C ILE A 9 -19.45 5.94 -13.33
N GLY A 10 -19.11 4.69 -13.01
CA GLY A 10 -19.02 4.25 -11.62
C GLY A 10 -17.99 5.02 -10.80
N LEU A 11 -16.81 5.29 -11.35
CA LEU A 11 -15.78 6.09 -10.69
C LEU A 11 -16.25 7.54 -10.46
N ILE A 12 -16.82 8.19 -11.50
CA ILE A 12 -17.32 9.56 -11.38
C ILE A 12 -18.40 9.62 -10.28
N SER A 13 -19.34 8.67 -10.27
CA SER A 13 -20.37 8.60 -9.22
C SER A 13 -19.78 8.43 -7.82
N LEU A 14 -18.78 7.55 -7.66
CA LEU A 14 -18.11 7.36 -6.37
C LEU A 14 -17.32 8.59 -5.94
N PHE A 15 -16.64 9.27 -6.86
CA PHE A 15 -15.98 10.54 -6.53
C PHE A 15 -16.97 11.62 -6.11
N ALA A 16 -18.14 11.71 -6.74
CA ALA A 16 -19.19 12.65 -6.36
C ALA A 16 -19.73 12.37 -4.94
N VAL A 17 -19.77 11.12 -4.50
CA VAL A 17 -20.22 10.71 -3.16
C VAL A 17 -19.10 10.81 -2.10
N MET A 18 -17.84 10.92 -2.52
CA MET A 18 -16.69 10.93 -1.60
C MET A 18 -16.77 11.98 -0.48
N PRO A 19 -17.26 13.22 -0.70
CA PRO A 19 -17.42 14.20 0.39
C PRO A 19 -18.37 13.73 1.50
N VAL A 20 -19.43 13.00 1.14
CA VAL A 20 -20.37 12.42 2.10
C VAL A 20 -19.71 11.32 2.94
N LEU A 21 -18.77 10.58 2.35
CA LEU A 21 -18.05 9.52 3.05
C LEU A 21 -17.27 10.05 4.26
N VAL A 22 -16.76 11.28 4.21
CA VAL A 22 -16.01 11.90 5.31
C VAL A 22 -16.87 12.02 6.58
N THR A 23 -18.18 12.19 6.43
CA THR A 23 -19.14 12.33 7.54
C THR A 23 -19.76 11.00 7.97
N THR A 24 -19.53 9.91 7.19
CA THR A 24 -20.12 8.61 7.49
C THR A 24 -19.29 7.83 8.52
N PRO A 25 -19.93 6.91 9.27
CA PRO A 25 -19.21 6.02 10.19
C PRO A 25 -18.09 5.23 9.51
N LYS A 26 -16.95 5.09 10.19
CA LYS A 26 -15.73 4.42 9.66
C LYS A 26 -16.00 3.03 9.07
N ARG A 27 -17.04 2.32 9.55
CA ARG A 27 -17.45 0.98 9.05
C ARG A 27 -17.80 0.92 7.57
N PHE A 28 -18.19 2.06 6.97
CA PHE A 28 -18.55 2.11 5.54
C PHE A 28 -17.35 2.31 4.62
N HIS A 29 -16.21 2.78 5.14
CA HIS A 29 -15.02 3.06 4.34
C HIS A 29 -14.48 1.83 3.57
N PRO A 30 -14.42 0.61 4.16
CA PRO A 30 -14.00 -0.57 3.41
C PRO A 30 -14.92 -0.93 2.24
N HIS A 31 -16.24 -0.74 2.40
CA HIS A 31 -17.19 -0.99 1.32
C HIS A 31 -17.01 -0.01 0.16
N TYR A 32 -16.77 1.26 0.49
CA TYR A 32 -16.47 2.28 -0.51
C TYR A 32 -15.16 1.95 -1.26
N ALA A 33 -14.10 1.60 -0.56
CA ALA A 33 -12.83 1.20 -1.18
C ALA A 33 -13.00 -0.03 -2.09
N ARG A 34 -13.81 -1.03 -1.68
CA ARG A 34 -14.16 -2.17 -2.55
C ARG A 34 -14.95 -1.76 -3.79
N ALA A 35 -15.88 -0.81 -3.65
CA ALA A 35 -16.63 -0.28 -4.79
C ALA A 35 -15.69 0.42 -5.78
N MET A 36 -14.77 1.26 -5.29
CA MET A 36 -13.74 1.91 -6.10
C MET A 36 -12.88 0.90 -6.86
N LEU A 37 -12.39 -0.14 -6.19
CA LEU A 37 -11.61 -1.21 -6.82
C LEU A 37 -12.41 -1.90 -7.93
N ARG A 38 -13.68 -2.23 -7.69
CA ARG A 38 -14.57 -2.85 -8.68
C ARG A 38 -14.77 -1.96 -9.91
N CYS A 39 -14.98 -0.66 -9.69
CA CYS A 39 -15.07 0.31 -10.80
C CYS A 39 -13.75 0.42 -11.57
N CYS A 40 -12.60 0.25 -10.93
CA CYS A 40 -11.32 0.12 -11.63
C CYS A 40 -11.14 -1.22 -12.35
N GLY A 41 -12.03 -2.20 -12.14
CA GLY A 41 -11.90 -3.55 -12.68
C GLY A 41 -10.91 -4.41 -11.88
N ILE A 42 -10.64 -4.03 -10.61
CA ILE A 42 -9.76 -4.76 -9.70
C ILE A 42 -10.62 -5.61 -8.76
N ARG A 43 -10.43 -6.92 -8.81
CA ARG A 43 -11.02 -7.88 -7.87
C ARG A 43 -10.09 -8.05 -6.67
N LEU A 44 -10.65 -8.11 -5.47
CA LEU A 44 -9.89 -8.35 -4.25
C LEU A 44 -10.00 -9.82 -3.85
N ARG A 45 -8.86 -10.49 -3.68
CA ARG A 45 -8.73 -11.83 -3.12
C ARG A 45 -7.89 -11.74 -1.85
N VAL A 46 -8.42 -12.20 -0.73
CA VAL A 46 -7.72 -12.18 0.56
C VAL A 46 -7.44 -13.61 0.99
N ILE A 47 -6.17 -13.87 1.30
CA ILE A 47 -5.68 -15.13 1.87
C ILE A 47 -5.29 -14.81 3.31
N ASP A 48 -5.98 -15.40 4.27
CA ASP A 48 -5.67 -15.23 5.68
C ASP A 48 -4.70 -16.30 6.15
N GLY A 49 -3.44 -15.91 6.33
CA GLY A 49 -2.37 -16.77 6.82
C GLY A 49 -2.01 -16.52 8.29
N ARG A 50 -2.87 -15.80 9.05
CA ARG A 50 -2.59 -15.46 10.46
C ARG A 50 -2.73 -16.64 11.43
N GLY A 51 -3.23 -17.77 10.96
CA GLY A 51 -3.45 -18.96 11.81
C GLY A 51 -4.64 -18.80 12.76
N ASP A 52 -4.61 -19.54 13.89
CA ASP A 52 -5.73 -19.64 14.82
C ASP A 52 -5.93 -18.37 15.69
N ASN A 53 -4.98 -17.45 15.68
CA ASN A 53 -5.10 -16.19 16.42
C ASN A 53 -5.16 -14.99 15.46
N PRO A 54 -6.36 -14.62 14.98
CA PRO A 54 -6.54 -13.53 14.03
C PRO A 54 -6.43 -12.14 14.69
N ALA A 55 -5.64 -12.00 15.76
CA ALA A 55 -5.43 -10.73 16.42
C ALA A 55 -5.14 -9.63 15.39
N THR A 56 -5.89 -8.55 15.45
CA THR A 56 -5.72 -7.44 14.52
C THR A 56 -4.61 -6.53 15.03
N ALA A 57 -3.45 -6.60 14.40
CA ALA A 57 -2.39 -5.64 14.71
C ALA A 57 -2.81 -4.23 14.24
N PRO A 58 -2.57 -3.19 15.05
CA PRO A 58 -2.95 -1.82 14.70
C PRO A 58 -2.02 -1.18 13.66
N ILE A 59 -0.84 -1.73 13.44
CA ILE A 59 0.09 -1.30 12.39
C ILE A 59 0.09 -2.34 11.27
N ILE A 60 -0.12 -1.88 10.03
CA ILE A 60 -0.05 -2.71 8.82
C ILE A 60 1.12 -2.23 7.98
N VAL A 61 1.95 -3.17 7.52
CA VAL A 61 3.03 -2.90 6.58
C VAL A 61 2.89 -3.76 5.33
N ALA A 62 3.10 -3.16 4.16
CA ALA A 62 3.02 -3.84 2.88
C ALA A 62 4.11 -3.36 1.93
N GLY A 63 4.45 -4.17 0.93
CA GLY A 63 5.16 -3.71 -0.26
C GLY A 63 4.32 -2.71 -1.04
N HIS A 64 4.96 -1.88 -1.87
CA HIS A 64 4.26 -0.83 -2.61
C HIS A 64 4.50 -0.95 -4.11
N THR A 65 3.43 -1.24 -4.84
CA THR A 65 3.47 -1.46 -6.30
C THR A 65 2.63 -0.43 -7.04
N SER A 66 1.53 0.02 -6.42
CA SER A 66 0.49 0.79 -7.11
C SER A 66 -0.18 1.80 -6.18
N TRP A 67 -0.74 2.86 -6.77
CA TRP A 67 -1.72 3.71 -6.06
C TRP A 67 -2.92 2.91 -5.55
N ALA A 68 -3.27 1.82 -6.24
CA ALA A 68 -4.39 0.97 -5.86
C ALA A 68 -4.15 0.20 -4.55
N ASP A 69 -2.89 0.05 -4.08
CA ASP A 69 -2.55 -0.60 -2.81
C ASP A 69 -3.24 0.08 -1.62
N VAL A 70 -3.37 1.41 -1.69
CA VAL A 70 -4.10 2.19 -0.66
C VAL A 70 -5.57 1.77 -0.61
N LEU A 71 -6.23 1.63 -1.76
CA LEU A 71 -7.63 1.17 -1.83
C LEU A 71 -7.76 -0.28 -1.40
N VAL A 72 -6.82 -1.13 -1.79
CA VAL A 72 -6.79 -2.56 -1.40
C VAL A 72 -6.71 -2.69 0.12
N LEU A 73 -5.78 -2.00 0.77
CA LEU A 73 -5.62 -2.07 2.23
C LEU A 73 -6.77 -1.37 2.96
N ALA A 74 -7.31 -0.26 2.43
CA ALA A 74 -8.50 0.40 2.96
C ALA A 74 -9.77 -0.48 2.83
N ALA A 75 -9.82 -1.39 1.85
CA ALA A 75 -10.91 -2.34 1.68
C ALA A 75 -10.90 -3.48 2.72
N LEU A 76 -9.78 -3.71 3.40
CA LEU A 76 -9.69 -4.69 4.49
C LEU A 76 -10.32 -4.14 5.77
N ARG A 77 -9.93 -2.93 6.16
CA ARG A 77 -10.43 -2.23 7.36
C ARG A 77 -10.16 -0.73 7.29
N PRO A 78 -10.88 0.08 8.09
CA PRO A 78 -10.58 1.51 8.20
C PRO A 78 -9.16 1.74 8.73
N ALA A 79 -8.39 2.58 8.04
CA ALA A 79 -7.01 2.89 8.43
C ALA A 79 -6.61 4.32 8.05
N SER A 80 -5.57 4.81 8.71
CA SER A 80 -4.83 6.00 8.34
C SER A 80 -3.55 5.59 7.61
N PHE A 81 -3.13 6.37 6.62
CA PHE A 81 -2.00 6.01 5.74
C PHE A 81 -0.86 7.02 5.88
N VAL A 82 0.36 6.51 6.01
CA VAL A 82 1.55 7.36 5.86
C VAL A 82 1.78 7.59 4.37
N ALA A 83 1.72 8.84 3.93
CA ALA A 83 1.84 9.19 2.53
C ALA A 83 2.63 10.51 2.33
N ARG A 84 3.07 10.77 1.11
CA ARG A 84 3.80 12.00 0.76
C ARG A 84 2.98 13.24 1.12
N ALA A 85 3.64 14.25 1.67
CA ALA A 85 3.01 15.50 2.09
C ALA A 85 2.37 16.27 0.92
N ASP A 86 2.92 16.15 -0.30
CA ASP A 86 2.38 16.81 -1.51
C ASP A 86 0.98 16.30 -1.91
N LEU A 87 0.56 15.11 -1.48
CA LEU A 87 -0.81 14.65 -1.69
C LEU A 87 -1.86 15.55 -1.03
N LEU A 88 -1.50 16.22 0.07
CA LEU A 88 -2.41 17.14 0.76
C LEU A 88 -2.61 18.46 0.01
N THR A 89 -1.72 18.79 -0.93
CA THR A 89 -1.86 20.00 -1.76
C THR A 89 -2.89 19.86 -2.89
N TRP A 90 -3.37 18.64 -3.13
CA TRP A 90 -4.37 18.40 -4.16
C TRP A 90 -5.74 18.95 -3.71
N PRO A 91 -6.39 19.84 -4.52
CA PRO A 91 -7.49 20.67 -4.06
C PRO A 91 -8.68 19.92 -3.45
N VAL A 92 -9.03 18.77 -4.02
CA VAL A 92 -10.17 17.96 -3.56
C VAL A 92 -9.68 16.81 -2.70
N LEU A 93 -8.74 16.01 -3.22
CA LEU A 93 -8.26 14.80 -2.56
C LEU A 93 -7.55 15.12 -1.24
N GLY A 94 -6.76 16.20 -1.17
CA GLY A 94 -6.08 16.64 0.03
C GLY A 94 -7.05 16.90 1.17
N ARG A 95 -8.07 17.72 0.95
CA ARG A 95 -9.10 18.04 1.97
C ARG A 95 -9.87 16.81 2.43
N LEU A 96 -10.22 15.91 1.53
CA LEU A 96 -11.00 14.72 1.84
C LEU A 96 -10.19 13.66 2.60
N THR A 97 -8.87 13.63 2.41
CA THR A 97 -7.99 12.62 3.01
C THR A 97 -7.17 13.16 4.18
N GLU A 98 -7.17 14.46 4.46
CA GLU A 98 -6.35 15.12 5.48
C GLU A 98 -6.38 14.39 6.84
N ARG A 99 -7.56 14.00 7.31
CA ARG A 99 -7.73 13.27 8.57
C ARG A 99 -7.21 11.82 8.53
N LYS A 100 -6.97 11.27 7.33
CA LYS A 100 -6.56 9.88 7.10
C LYS A 100 -5.12 9.74 6.62
N VAL A 101 -4.48 10.85 6.29
CA VAL A 101 -3.09 10.88 5.86
C VAL A 101 -2.23 11.36 7.02
N ILE A 102 -1.13 10.64 7.24
CA ILE A 102 0.01 11.09 8.05
C ILE A 102 1.06 11.53 7.06
N PRO A 103 1.29 12.85 6.91
CA PRO A 103 2.20 13.34 5.89
C PRO A 103 3.65 13.01 6.25
N ILE A 104 4.41 12.54 5.26
CA ILE A 104 5.84 12.33 5.38
C ILE A 104 6.57 13.07 4.26
N ASP A 105 7.57 13.83 4.64
CA ASP A 105 8.58 14.34 3.72
C ASP A 105 9.69 13.29 3.59
N ARG A 106 9.82 12.69 2.42
CA ARG A 106 10.80 11.61 2.16
C ARG A 106 12.21 12.14 1.96
N ASP A 107 12.35 13.41 1.67
CA ASP A 107 13.61 14.07 1.39
C ASP A 107 14.23 14.66 2.68
N SER A 108 13.44 14.74 3.77
CA SER A 108 13.86 15.24 5.07
C SER A 108 13.85 14.17 6.15
N LEU A 109 15.04 13.70 6.53
CA LEU A 109 15.18 12.79 7.70
C LEU A 109 14.83 13.47 9.02
N ARG A 110 14.90 14.80 9.11
CA ARG A 110 14.62 15.57 10.32
C ARG A 110 13.16 15.49 10.74
N GLY A 111 12.24 15.28 9.81
CA GLY A 111 10.82 15.12 10.08
C GLY A 111 10.41 13.73 10.60
N LEU A 112 11.27 12.73 10.49
CA LEU A 112 10.93 11.35 10.85
C LEU A 112 10.51 11.16 12.32
N PRO A 113 11.15 11.79 13.32
CA PRO A 113 10.71 11.64 14.72
C PRO A 113 9.26 12.12 14.95
N ALA A 114 8.86 13.21 14.32
CA ALA A 114 7.49 13.73 14.42
C ALA A 114 6.47 12.78 13.75
N VAL A 115 6.81 12.18 12.61
CA VAL A 115 5.99 11.19 11.93
C VAL A 115 5.84 9.94 12.82
N ILE A 116 6.93 9.45 13.42
CA ILE A 116 6.92 8.30 14.32
C ILE A 116 6.02 8.59 15.54
N ALA A 117 6.17 9.76 16.17
CA ALA A 117 5.32 10.18 17.28
C ALA A 117 3.83 10.20 16.86
N THR A 118 3.50 10.79 15.71
CA THR A 118 2.14 10.81 15.19
C THR A 118 1.55 9.42 14.97
N ILE A 119 2.35 8.47 14.42
CA ILE A 119 1.93 7.07 14.25
C ILE A 119 1.65 6.46 15.62
N THR A 120 2.58 6.62 16.57
CA THR A 120 2.48 6.09 17.93
C THR A 120 1.21 6.58 18.64
N ASP A 121 0.93 7.88 18.56
CA ASP A 121 -0.25 8.48 19.19
C ASP A 121 -1.56 7.97 18.57
N ARG A 122 -1.64 7.87 17.24
CA ARG A 122 -2.82 7.32 16.56
C ARG A 122 -3.06 5.85 16.91
N VAL A 123 -1.99 5.07 17.00
CA VAL A 123 -2.07 3.65 17.38
C VAL A 123 -2.54 3.50 18.83
N ARG A 124 -2.01 4.31 19.74
CA ARG A 124 -2.47 4.36 21.16
C ARG A 124 -3.92 4.80 21.28
N ALA A 125 -4.39 5.65 20.38
CA ALA A 125 -5.80 6.05 20.27
C ALA A 125 -6.70 4.97 19.62
N GLY A 126 -6.17 3.76 19.35
CA GLY A 126 -6.92 2.64 18.77
C GLY A 126 -7.12 2.73 17.25
N GLU A 127 -6.42 3.64 16.58
CA GLU A 127 -6.47 3.70 15.11
C GLU A 127 -5.57 2.62 14.47
N THR A 128 -5.95 2.18 13.28
CA THR A 128 -5.06 1.41 12.42
C THR A 128 -4.23 2.35 11.57
N VAL A 129 -2.93 2.13 11.52
CA VAL A 129 -2.01 2.88 10.66
C VAL A 129 -1.36 1.94 9.65
N VAL A 130 -1.33 2.37 8.40
CA VAL A 130 -0.69 1.67 7.28
C VAL A 130 0.48 2.48 6.77
N PHE A 131 1.61 1.85 6.55
CA PHE A 131 2.71 2.46 5.83
C PHE A 131 3.42 1.47 4.90
N PHE A 132 4.06 2.02 3.88
CA PHE A 132 4.82 1.31 2.86
C PHE A 132 6.31 1.56 3.09
N PRO A 133 7.01 0.66 3.81
CA PRO A 133 8.37 0.92 4.26
C PRO A 133 9.43 0.88 3.15
N GLU A 134 9.08 0.46 1.93
CA GLU A 134 9.95 0.57 0.75
C GLU A 134 10.21 2.03 0.33
N ALA A 135 9.36 2.97 0.79
CA ALA A 135 9.41 4.41 0.51
C ALA A 135 9.33 4.80 -0.99
N THR A 136 9.08 3.86 -1.88
CA THR A 136 8.80 4.07 -3.31
C THR A 136 7.91 2.95 -3.82
N THR A 137 7.36 3.11 -5.03
CA THR A 137 6.62 2.05 -5.71
C THR A 137 7.55 1.22 -6.59
N TRP A 138 7.31 -0.08 -6.62
CA TRP A 138 8.04 -1.06 -7.41
C TRP A 138 7.14 -1.68 -8.48
N CYS A 139 7.75 -2.33 -9.48
CA CYS A 139 6.99 -2.91 -10.59
C CYS A 139 6.23 -4.22 -10.24
N GLY A 140 6.38 -4.74 -9.01
CA GLY A 140 5.80 -6.02 -8.61
C GLY A 140 6.59 -7.26 -9.04
N ARG A 141 7.68 -7.07 -9.79
CA ARG A 141 8.66 -8.14 -10.14
C ARG A 141 9.99 -7.96 -9.41
N ALA A 142 10.24 -6.77 -8.90
CA ALA A 142 11.37 -6.44 -8.04
C ALA A 142 10.84 -5.63 -6.85
N TYR A 143 11.58 -5.63 -5.76
CA TYR A 143 11.19 -5.02 -4.48
C TYR A 143 12.39 -4.36 -3.83
N GLY A 144 12.15 -3.26 -3.13
CA GLY A 144 13.15 -2.60 -2.28
C GLY A 144 13.20 -3.21 -0.87
N SER A 145 14.24 -2.98 -0.10
CA SER A 145 14.29 -3.37 1.31
C SER A 145 13.34 -2.54 2.16
N LEU A 146 12.78 -3.11 3.22
CA LEU A 146 11.94 -2.39 4.16
C LEU A 146 12.77 -1.49 5.08
N ARG A 147 12.61 -0.17 4.94
CA ARG A 147 13.32 0.82 5.75
C ARG A 147 12.85 0.77 7.20
N PRO A 148 13.73 0.64 8.20
CA PRO A 148 13.35 0.36 9.58
C PRO A 148 12.79 1.56 10.36
N ALA A 149 12.91 2.79 9.84
CA ALA A 149 12.64 4.00 10.62
C ALA A 149 11.25 4.03 11.25
N LEU A 150 10.18 3.79 10.46
CA LEU A 150 8.80 3.89 10.95
C LEU A 150 8.38 2.71 11.84
N PHE A 151 9.13 1.60 11.84
CA PHE A 151 8.89 0.49 12.75
C PHE A 151 9.15 0.86 14.22
N GLN A 152 9.87 1.97 14.46
CA GLN A 152 10.04 2.50 15.80
C GLN A 152 8.69 2.77 16.49
N ALA A 153 7.68 3.20 15.75
CA ALA A 153 6.35 3.45 16.32
C ALA A 153 5.70 2.18 16.93
N ALA A 154 5.98 1.00 16.37
CA ALA A 154 5.50 -0.26 16.95
C ALA A 154 6.19 -0.59 18.28
N ILE A 155 7.46 -0.23 18.41
CA ILE A 155 8.23 -0.41 19.66
C ILE A 155 7.76 0.60 20.72
N ASP A 156 7.57 1.86 20.33
CA ASP A 156 7.16 2.93 21.23
C ASP A 156 5.71 2.74 21.73
N ALA A 157 4.84 2.13 20.91
CA ALA A 157 3.45 1.82 21.29
C ALA A 157 3.24 0.39 21.83
N PRO A 158 4.25 -0.41 22.09
CA PRO A 158 4.40 -1.87 22.20
C PRO A 158 3.23 -2.66 21.58
N VAL A 159 3.09 -2.58 20.25
CA VAL A 159 2.02 -3.25 19.50
C VAL A 159 2.57 -4.12 18.37
N PRO A 160 1.90 -5.22 18.03
CA PRO A 160 2.31 -6.04 16.90
C PRO A 160 2.11 -5.33 15.56
N VAL A 161 2.91 -5.73 14.59
CA VAL A 161 2.85 -5.28 13.20
C VAL A 161 2.30 -6.40 12.33
N GLN A 162 1.30 -6.11 11.49
CA GLN A 162 0.71 -7.01 10.51
C GLN A 162 1.45 -6.87 9.17
N PRO A 163 2.31 -7.81 8.78
CA PRO A 163 2.85 -7.83 7.43
C PRO A 163 1.77 -8.27 6.45
N VAL A 164 1.72 -7.62 5.29
CA VAL A 164 0.76 -7.91 4.22
C VAL A 164 1.51 -8.06 2.91
N GLY A 165 1.45 -9.26 2.32
CA GLY A 165 1.88 -9.51 0.96
C GLY A 165 0.81 -9.00 -0.01
N LEU A 166 1.23 -8.27 -1.05
CA LEU A 166 0.32 -7.73 -2.07
C LEU A 166 0.90 -7.98 -3.45
N ARG A 167 0.11 -8.57 -4.35
CA ARG A 167 0.44 -8.74 -5.76
C ARG A 167 -0.77 -8.58 -6.66
N TYR A 168 -0.52 -8.25 -7.91
CA TYR A 168 -1.54 -8.15 -8.93
C TYR A 168 -1.41 -9.29 -9.93
N LEU A 169 -2.55 -9.92 -10.24
CA LEU A 169 -2.64 -11.07 -11.14
C LEU A 169 -3.55 -10.75 -12.31
N ASP A 170 -3.19 -11.21 -13.49
CA ASP A 170 -4.05 -11.22 -14.66
C ASP A 170 -5.13 -12.31 -14.56
N ALA A 171 -5.97 -12.41 -15.57
CA ALA A 171 -7.08 -13.36 -15.62
C ALA A 171 -6.62 -14.83 -15.62
N ASP A 172 -5.42 -15.11 -16.12
CA ASP A 172 -4.79 -16.42 -16.14
C ASP A 172 -4.07 -16.78 -14.82
N GLY A 173 -4.05 -15.85 -13.86
CA GLY A 173 -3.37 -16.01 -12.58
C GLY A 173 -1.88 -15.66 -12.59
N SER A 174 -1.32 -15.25 -13.71
CA SER A 174 0.07 -14.78 -13.81
C SER A 174 0.24 -13.41 -13.17
N THR A 175 1.44 -13.12 -12.64
CA THR A 175 1.75 -11.80 -12.07
C THR A 175 1.79 -10.74 -13.16
N THR A 176 1.01 -9.67 -12.97
CA THR A 176 0.92 -8.56 -13.92
C THR A 176 1.52 -7.27 -13.39
N THR A 177 2.11 -6.50 -14.29
CA THR A 177 2.57 -5.12 -14.02
C THR A 177 1.53 -4.07 -14.41
N THR A 178 0.33 -4.47 -14.83
CA THR A 178 -0.73 -3.56 -15.32
C THR A 178 -1.10 -2.49 -14.28
N ALA A 179 -1.13 -2.84 -12.99
CA ALA A 179 -1.39 -1.90 -11.90
C ALA A 179 -0.15 -1.14 -11.44
N ALA A 180 1.05 -1.54 -11.83
CA ALA A 180 2.28 -0.93 -11.35
C ALA A 180 2.34 0.57 -11.68
N PHE A 181 2.86 1.35 -10.75
CA PHE A 181 3.01 2.80 -10.88
C PHE A 181 4.48 3.15 -10.59
N VAL A 182 5.30 3.24 -11.64
CA VAL A 182 6.75 3.39 -11.54
C VAL A 182 7.29 4.44 -12.50
N GLY A 183 8.41 5.03 -12.14
CA GLY A 183 9.14 6.00 -12.99
C GLY A 183 8.41 7.33 -13.12
N SER A 184 8.43 7.92 -14.32
CA SER A 184 7.84 9.22 -14.65
C SER A 184 6.36 9.16 -15.05
N GLN A 185 5.68 8.02 -14.87
CA GLN A 185 4.28 7.89 -15.21
C GLN A 185 3.39 8.80 -14.37
N THR A 186 2.37 9.39 -15.01
CA THR A 186 1.35 10.12 -14.27
C THR A 186 0.31 9.15 -13.66
N LEU A 187 -0.35 9.59 -12.61
CA LEU A 187 -1.46 8.82 -12.03
C LEU A 187 -2.56 8.54 -13.07
N ALA A 188 -2.81 9.51 -13.96
CA ALA A 188 -3.80 9.39 -15.04
C ALA A 188 -3.44 8.27 -16.02
N ASP A 189 -2.16 8.17 -16.44
CA ASP A 189 -1.70 7.12 -17.36
C ASP A 189 -1.88 5.72 -16.74
N SER A 190 -1.48 5.58 -15.47
CA SER A 190 -1.61 4.31 -14.73
C SER A 190 -3.08 3.94 -14.54
N LEU A 191 -3.93 4.89 -14.12
CA LEU A 191 -5.37 4.67 -13.99
C LEU A 191 -6.00 4.27 -15.32
N TRP A 192 -5.67 4.96 -16.41
CA TRP A 192 -6.18 4.68 -17.74
C TRP A 192 -5.81 3.27 -18.21
N ARG A 193 -4.56 2.84 -17.96
CA ARG A 193 -4.09 1.49 -18.27
C ARG A 193 -4.90 0.43 -17.51
N VAL A 194 -5.14 0.64 -16.22
CA VAL A 194 -5.95 -0.25 -15.39
C VAL A 194 -7.40 -0.30 -15.88
N LEU A 195 -8.01 0.83 -16.19
CA LEU A 195 -9.40 0.91 -16.66
C LEU A 195 -9.61 0.20 -18.00
N ARG A 196 -8.61 0.15 -18.86
CA ARG A 196 -8.65 -0.52 -20.16
C ARG A 196 -8.33 -2.01 -20.09
N SER A 197 -7.79 -2.48 -18.98
CA SER A 197 -7.45 -3.89 -18.80
C SER A 197 -8.70 -4.79 -18.82
N SER A 198 -8.50 -6.08 -19.10
CA SER A 198 -9.56 -7.11 -19.03
C SER A 198 -10.08 -7.34 -17.61
N GLY A 199 -9.42 -6.77 -16.62
CA GLY A 199 -9.61 -6.94 -15.19
C GLY A 199 -8.41 -7.63 -14.57
N ILE A 200 -8.07 -7.22 -13.37
CA ILE A 200 -6.95 -7.78 -12.59
C ILE A 200 -7.44 -8.20 -11.22
N THR A 201 -6.71 -9.10 -10.58
CA THR A 201 -6.97 -9.51 -9.20
C THR A 201 -5.87 -8.96 -8.31
N ALA A 202 -6.22 -8.14 -7.33
CA ALA A 202 -5.34 -7.82 -6.21
C ALA A 202 -5.42 -8.95 -5.19
N GLU A 203 -4.36 -9.71 -5.07
CA GLU A 203 -4.24 -10.75 -4.07
C GLU A 203 -3.50 -10.22 -2.86
N VAL A 204 -4.11 -10.39 -1.71
CA VAL A 204 -3.63 -9.95 -0.41
C VAL A 204 -3.40 -11.16 0.47
N VAL A 205 -2.20 -11.31 0.99
CA VAL A 205 -1.84 -12.36 1.96
C VAL A 205 -1.58 -11.70 3.31
N LEU A 206 -2.41 -12.00 4.29
CA LEU A 206 -2.18 -11.57 5.67
C LEU A 206 -1.22 -12.57 6.33
N ALA A 207 0.03 -12.17 6.54
CA ALA A 207 1.00 -13.01 7.26
C ALA A 207 0.76 -12.96 8.77
N PRO A 208 1.30 -13.87 9.58
CA PRO A 208 1.22 -13.78 11.02
C PRO A 208 1.76 -12.45 11.55
N PRO A 209 1.08 -11.80 12.51
CA PRO A 209 1.55 -10.59 13.14
C PRO A 209 2.94 -10.77 13.75
N GLN A 210 3.76 -9.74 13.68
CA GLN A 210 5.12 -9.72 14.23
C GLN A 210 5.16 -8.88 15.49
N GLU A 211 5.60 -9.46 16.59
CA GLU A 211 5.79 -8.74 17.85
C GLU A 211 6.85 -7.63 17.70
N PRO A 212 6.71 -6.48 18.37
CA PRO A 212 7.57 -5.32 18.16
C PRO A 212 9.03 -5.61 18.51
N GLY A 213 9.29 -6.37 19.58
CA GLY A 213 10.65 -6.58 20.07
C GLY A 213 11.28 -5.28 20.60
N ARG A 214 12.62 -5.18 20.52
CA ARG A 214 13.39 -4.02 21.00
C ARG A 214 14.20 -3.35 19.91
N ASP A 215 14.36 -4.00 18.76
CA ASP A 215 15.13 -3.49 17.62
C ASP A 215 14.25 -3.37 16.37
N ARG A 216 14.08 -2.13 15.91
CA ARG A 216 13.30 -1.81 14.70
C ARG A 216 13.91 -2.40 13.43
N ARG A 217 15.22 -2.66 13.36
CA ARG A 217 15.86 -3.28 12.19
C ARG A 217 15.52 -4.76 12.12
N GLU A 218 15.55 -5.43 13.26
CA GLU A 218 15.14 -6.82 13.37
C GLU A 218 13.65 -6.99 13.04
N LEU A 219 12.79 -6.12 13.59
CA LEU A 219 11.36 -6.10 13.28
C LEU A 219 11.11 -5.88 11.79
N ALA A 220 11.78 -4.91 11.16
CA ALA A 220 11.68 -4.67 9.72
C ALA A 220 12.10 -5.89 8.91
N ALA A 221 13.22 -6.55 9.28
CA ALA A 221 13.69 -7.76 8.60
C ALA A 221 12.72 -8.94 8.75
N ARG A 222 12.07 -9.11 9.93
CA ARG A 222 11.02 -10.13 10.13
C ARG A 222 9.80 -9.84 9.26
N CYS A 223 9.33 -8.59 9.25
CA CYS A 223 8.22 -8.17 8.40
C CYS A 223 8.55 -8.32 6.92
N GLU A 224 9.78 -8.00 6.49
CA GLU A 224 10.23 -8.17 5.12
C GLU A 224 10.17 -9.64 4.68
N ARG A 225 10.70 -10.55 5.51
CA ARG A 225 10.59 -11.99 5.26
C ARG A 225 9.12 -12.44 5.17
N ALA A 226 8.25 -11.94 6.03
CA ALA A 226 6.83 -12.28 6.03
C ALA A 226 6.08 -11.74 4.80
N VAL A 227 6.38 -10.50 4.36
CA VAL A 227 5.78 -9.90 3.15
C VAL A 227 6.21 -10.64 1.88
N ARG A 228 7.46 -11.15 1.85
CA ARG A 228 8.08 -11.79 0.66
C ARG A 228 8.19 -13.29 0.80
N GLY A 229 7.82 -13.84 1.95
CA GLY A 229 8.25 -15.12 2.45
C GLY A 229 7.76 -16.31 1.65
N ARG A 230 8.69 -17.27 1.55
CA ARG A 230 8.53 -18.63 1.05
C ARG A 230 7.47 -19.46 1.82
N THR A 231 6.94 -18.97 2.91
CA THR A 231 6.08 -19.73 3.85
C THR A 231 4.63 -19.81 3.39
N PHE A 232 4.20 -19.00 2.42
CA PHE A 232 2.83 -18.94 1.92
C PHE A 232 2.75 -19.26 0.43
N SER A 233 3.37 -20.36 0.02
CA SER A 233 3.21 -20.89 -1.33
C SER A 233 2.28 -22.12 -1.32
N PRO A 234 1.02 -21.91 -1.67
CA PRO A 234 0.31 -22.96 -2.40
C PRO A 234 0.53 -22.65 -3.88
N ALA A 235 1.57 -23.18 -4.47
CA ALA A 235 1.94 -23.09 -5.88
C ALA A 235 2.15 -21.65 -6.41
N GLY A 236 3.37 -21.14 -6.44
CA GLY A 236 3.76 -20.14 -7.40
C GLY A 236 4.29 -18.79 -6.97
N TRP A 237 4.87 -18.60 -5.79
CA TRP A 237 5.90 -17.56 -5.67
C TRP A 237 7.17 -18.12 -6.31
N LEU A 238 7.43 -17.73 -7.55
CA LEU A 238 8.70 -18.04 -8.18
C LEU A 238 9.81 -17.43 -7.33
N ASP A 239 10.75 -18.28 -6.90
CA ASP A 239 12.07 -17.90 -6.45
C ASP A 239 12.74 -17.10 -7.58
N VAL A 240 12.51 -15.79 -7.62
CA VAL A 240 13.39 -14.90 -8.36
C VAL A 240 14.49 -14.57 -7.36
N PRO A 241 15.69 -15.15 -7.50
CA PRO A 241 16.81 -14.81 -6.66
C PRO A 241 17.06 -13.32 -6.82
N LEU A 242 17.14 -12.58 -5.70
CA LEU A 242 17.48 -11.15 -5.64
C LEU A 242 18.94 -10.86 -6.06
N THR A 243 19.62 -11.80 -6.68
CA THR A 243 20.97 -11.65 -7.20
C THR A 243 20.91 -11.01 -8.57
N GLY A 244 21.19 -9.70 -8.63
CA GLY A 244 21.50 -9.00 -9.87
C GLY A 244 20.74 -7.73 -10.20
N TYR A 245 19.92 -7.20 -9.31
CA TYR A 245 19.31 -5.89 -9.56
C TYR A 245 20.17 -4.78 -8.94
N ASP A 246 21.01 -4.18 -9.78
CA ASP A 246 21.84 -3.02 -9.42
C ASP A 246 20.95 -1.77 -9.33
N ALA A 247 20.52 -1.44 -8.11
CA ALA A 247 19.75 -0.21 -7.82
C ALA A 247 20.50 1.06 -8.28
N ALA A 248 21.82 0.99 -8.46
CA ALA A 248 22.64 2.10 -8.94
C ALA A 248 22.42 2.40 -10.44
N LYS A 249 21.91 1.46 -11.22
CA LYS A 249 21.65 1.65 -12.65
C LYS A 249 20.41 2.50 -12.92
N PHE A 250 19.42 2.47 -12.03
CA PHE A 250 18.19 3.25 -12.15
C PHE A 250 18.34 4.69 -11.62
N ALA A 251 19.23 4.90 -10.64
CA ALA A 251 19.51 6.24 -10.14
C ALA A 251 20.27 7.12 -11.14
N ARG A 252 20.96 6.52 -12.12
CA ARG A 252 21.75 7.25 -13.11
C ARG A 252 21.01 7.61 -14.39
N SER A 253 19.83 7.05 -14.65
CA SER A 253 19.05 7.38 -15.85
C SER A 253 18.12 8.59 -15.67
N GLY A 254 18.11 9.24 -14.51
CA GLY A 254 17.26 10.40 -14.18
C GLY A 254 17.97 11.75 -14.13
N SER A 255 19.24 11.86 -14.59
CA SER A 255 19.88 13.15 -14.71
C SER A 255 19.66 13.70 -16.12
N PRO A 256 18.91 14.80 -16.31
CA PRO A 256 18.89 15.47 -17.60
C PRO A 256 20.29 16.04 -17.85
N ALA A 257 20.87 15.66 -18.99
CA ALA A 257 22.06 16.33 -19.50
C ALA A 257 21.72 17.80 -19.68
N GLY A 258 22.37 18.66 -18.91
CA GLY A 258 22.35 20.09 -19.13
C GLY A 258 23.10 20.40 -20.43
N GLY A 259 22.52 21.23 -21.25
CA GLY A 259 23.04 21.92 -22.37
C GLY A 259 22.22 23.18 -22.56
#